data_3ad79712b7244fd8a98053c5d8efccba
#
_entry.id   3ad79712b7244fd8a98053c5d8efccba
#
_cell.length_a   1.000
_cell.length_b   1.000
_cell.length_c   1.000
_cell.angle_alpha   90.00
_cell.angle_beta   90.00
_cell.angle_gamma   90.00
#
_symmetry.space_group_name_H-M   'P 1'
#
loop_
_entity.id
_entity.type
_entity.pdbx_description
1 polymer ?
#
loop_
_entity_poly.entity_id
_entity_poly.type
_entity_poly.pdbx_seq_one_letter_code
_entity_poly.pdbx_strand_id
1 'polypeptide(L)'
;EAVPTADRLNELILRSQQILPLHPVNRKRVAEGKDPANSIWPWSPGYKPRMETLAERYGIKSGVVISAVDLIRGIGVYAGLRPVEVEGATGLYDTNYEGKVQAAIEALHTHDFVYLHIEASDEAGHEGDVDLKVRTVEYLDHRVLKPLIDAVSRMSDSVTIALLPDHPTPCRLRTHTAEPVPFVIYKSGVEPDGVTRYSESDVAGGAYGVLVGEQFIKEFFRKN
;
A
#
# COMPACT_ATOMS: atom_id res chain seq x y z
N GLU A 1 0.81 -9.21 -32.89
CA GLU A 1 1.35 -7.96 -32.27
C GLU A 1 2.25 -8.27 -31.06
N ALA A 2 1.99 -9.31 -30.26
CA ALA A 2 2.79 -9.62 -29.06
C ALA A 2 4.16 -10.27 -29.36
N VAL A 3 4.30 -10.99 -30.48
CA VAL A 3 5.52 -11.76 -30.81
C VAL A 3 6.78 -10.90 -30.86
N PRO A 4 6.84 -9.77 -31.59
CA PRO A 4 8.06 -8.95 -31.63
C PRO A 4 8.45 -8.38 -30.24
N THR A 5 7.46 -8.09 -29.39
CA THR A 5 7.72 -7.65 -28.02
C THR A 5 8.28 -8.78 -27.17
N ALA A 6 7.72 -9.98 -27.27
CA ALA A 6 8.20 -11.16 -26.58
C ALA A 6 9.64 -11.50 -27.00
N ASP A 7 9.94 -11.47 -28.29
CA ASP A 7 11.29 -11.71 -28.81
C ASP A 7 12.28 -10.70 -28.26
N ARG A 8 11.92 -9.44 -28.20
CA ARG A 8 12.77 -8.38 -27.64
C ARG A 8 12.99 -8.56 -26.15
N LEU A 9 11.97 -8.92 -25.39
CA LEU A 9 12.10 -9.20 -23.96
C LEU A 9 13.01 -10.43 -23.72
N ASN A 10 12.83 -11.50 -24.49
CA ASN A 10 13.67 -12.68 -24.41
C ASN A 10 15.15 -12.36 -24.72
N GLU A 11 15.41 -11.53 -25.76
CA GLU A 11 16.76 -11.05 -26.04
C GLU A 11 17.37 -10.31 -24.85
N LEU A 12 16.62 -9.42 -24.20
CA LEU A 12 17.08 -8.67 -23.03
C LEU A 12 17.38 -9.61 -21.84
N ILE A 13 16.52 -10.60 -21.59
CA ILE A 13 16.72 -11.61 -20.54
C ILE A 13 18.04 -12.36 -20.79
N LEU A 14 18.21 -12.92 -21.98
CA LEU A 14 19.42 -13.68 -22.34
C LEU A 14 20.67 -12.82 -22.27
N ARG A 15 20.60 -11.57 -22.72
CA ARG A 15 21.73 -10.63 -22.65
C ARG A 15 22.09 -10.27 -21.21
N SER A 16 21.10 -10.13 -20.34
CA SER A 16 21.33 -9.86 -18.92
C SER A 16 22.12 -10.97 -18.24
N GLN A 17 21.86 -12.23 -18.59
CA GLN A 17 22.57 -13.41 -18.07
C GLN A 17 24.06 -13.43 -18.45
N GLN A 18 24.45 -12.74 -19.52
CA GLN A 18 25.83 -12.57 -19.91
C GLN A 18 26.54 -11.42 -19.20
N ILE A 19 25.80 -10.36 -18.88
CA ILE A 19 26.34 -9.12 -18.28
C ILE A 19 26.42 -9.22 -16.75
N LEU A 20 25.35 -9.69 -16.11
CA LEU A 20 25.21 -9.65 -14.67
C LEU A 20 26.30 -10.40 -13.90
N PRO A 21 26.76 -11.60 -14.30
CA PRO A 21 27.81 -12.30 -13.57
C PRO A 21 29.14 -11.54 -13.52
N LEU A 22 29.40 -10.69 -14.51
CA LEU A 22 30.64 -9.90 -14.62
C LEU A 22 30.53 -8.54 -13.91
N HIS A 23 29.32 -8.14 -13.50
CA HIS A 23 29.10 -6.83 -12.90
C HIS A 23 29.77 -6.71 -11.52
N PRO A 24 30.46 -5.60 -11.21
CA PRO A 24 31.18 -5.42 -9.94
C PRO A 24 30.31 -5.64 -8.70
N VAL A 25 29.04 -5.21 -8.72
CA VAL A 25 28.09 -5.41 -7.61
C VAL A 25 27.87 -6.90 -7.34
N ASN A 26 27.68 -7.73 -8.39
CA ASN A 26 27.52 -9.17 -8.22
C ASN A 26 28.79 -9.86 -7.71
N ARG A 27 29.94 -9.45 -8.21
CA ARG A 27 31.23 -9.96 -7.69
C ARG A 27 31.40 -9.66 -6.20
N LYS A 28 31.00 -8.45 -5.76
CA LYS A 28 31.00 -8.08 -4.34
C LYS A 28 30.01 -8.94 -3.54
N ARG A 29 28.78 -9.13 -4.03
CA ARG A 29 27.77 -9.98 -3.38
C ARG A 29 28.27 -11.39 -3.17
N VAL A 30 28.83 -12.00 -4.21
CA VAL A 30 29.41 -13.36 -4.14
C VAL A 30 30.56 -13.42 -3.12
N ALA A 31 31.45 -12.42 -3.10
CA ALA A 31 32.54 -12.35 -2.13
C ALA A 31 32.04 -12.22 -0.68
N GLU A 32 30.84 -11.67 -0.49
CA GLU A 32 30.17 -11.56 0.81
C GLU A 32 29.28 -12.78 1.14
N GLY A 33 29.31 -13.84 0.34
CA GLY A 33 28.48 -15.04 0.51
C GLY A 33 26.98 -14.82 0.21
N LYS A 34 26.64 -13.77 -0.55
CA LYS A 34 25.26 -13.44 -0.95
C LYS A 34 24.99 -13.93 -2.37
N ASP A 35 23.75 -14.31 -2.65
CA ASP A 35 23.33 -14.69 -3.99
C ASP A 35 23.47 -13.51 -4.98
N PRO A 36 24.04 -13.75 -6.17
CA PRO A 36 24.13 -12.75 -7.22
C PRO A 36 22.78 -12.60 -7.95
N ALA A 37 22.51 -11.41 -8.48
CA ALA A 37 21.50 -11.27 -9.52
C ALA A 37 22.03 -11.94 -10.81
N ASN A 38 21.31 -12.91 -11.36
CA ASN A 38 21.76 -13.70 -12.50
C ASN A 38 20.95 -13.47 -13.79
N SER A 39 19.78 -12.85 -13.70
CA SER A 39 18.90 -12.54 -14.82
C SER A 39 17.96 -11.38 -14.47
N ILE A 40 17.53 -10.61 -15.49
CA ILE A 40 16.33 -9.79 -15.35
C ILE A 40 15.09 -10.62 -15.72
N TRP A 41 13.95 -10.25 -15.16
CA TRP A 41 12.68 -10.87 -15.47
C TRP A 41 11.60 -9.79 -15.68
N PRO A 42 11.53 -9.16 -16.88
CA PRO A 42 10.46 -8.21 -17.19
C PRO A 42 9.11 -8.91 -17.23
N TRP A 43 8.16 -8.41 -16.48
CA TRP A 43 6.81 -8.98 -16.43
C TRP A 43 5.76 -7.88 -16.28
N SER A 44 4.51 -8.21 -16.59
CA SER A 44 3.36 -7.30 -16.46
C SER A 44 3.56 -5.95 -17.18
N PRO A 45 3.89 -5.94 -18.48
CA PRO A 45 4.09 -4.71 -19.22
C PRO A 45 2.76 -3.98 -19.39
N GLY A 46 2.82 -2.65 -19.45
CA GLY A 46 1.65 -1.80 -19.69
C GLY A 46 2.02 -0.48 -20.32
N TYR A 47 1.02 0.22 -20.82
CA TYR A 47 1.17 1.60 -21.25
C TYR A 47 1.03 2.55 -20.07
N LYS A 48 1.65 3.72 -20.18
CA LYS A 48 1.44 4.81 -19.22
C LYS A 48 -0.06 5.07 -19.04
N PRO A 49 -0.61 4.96 -17.82
CA PRO A 49 -2.03 5.19 -17.60
C PRO A 49 -2.39 6.65 -17.88
N ARG A 50 -3.57 6.86 -18.46
CA ARG A 50 -4.21 8.17 -18.54
C ARG A 50 -5.27 8.21 -17.46
N MET A 51 -4.93 8.77 -16.31
CA MET A 51 -5.84 8.93 -15.19
C MET A 51 -5.86 10.39 -14.73
N GLU A 52 -7.02 10.83 -14.28
CA GLU A 52 -7.17 12.12 -13.62
C GLU A 52 -6.52 12.06 -12.24
N THR A 53 -5.93 13.15 -11.85
CA THR A 53 -5.37 13.29 -10.50
C THR A 53 -6.47 13.43 -9.44
N LEU A 54 -6.13 13.21 -8.17
CA LEU A 54 -7.06 13.45 -7.07
C LEU A 54 -7.45 14.94 -6.98
N ALA A 55 -6.57 15.84 -7.42
CA ALA A 55 -6.89 17.26 -7.51
C ALA A 55 -8.01 17.53 -8.52
N GLU A 56 -7.92 16.94 -9.71
CA GLU A 56 -8.91 17.11 -10.78
C GLU A 56 -10.27 16.47 -10.41
N ARG A 57 -10.25 15.29 -9.77
CA ARG A 57 -11.49 14.54 -9.45
C ARG A 57 -12.16 14.97 -8.16
N TYR A 58 -11.40 15.27 -7.13
CA TYR A 58 -11.91 15.47 -5.76
C TYR A 58 -11.47 16.79 -5.14
N GLY A 59 -10.72 17.64 -5.87
CA GLY A 59 -10.27 18.94 -5.38
C GLY A 59 -9.18 18.87 -4.32
N ILE A 60 -8.45 17.76 -4.21
CA ILE A 60 -7.32 17.59 -3.29
C ILE A 60 -6.15 18.44 -3.80
N LYS A 61 -5.83 19.55 -3.11
CA LYS A 61 -4.81 20.49 -3.54
C LYS A 61 -3.39 19.96 -3.35
N SER A 62 -3.19 19.20 -2.29
CA SER A 62 -1.90 18.64 -1.95
C SER A 62 -2.04 17.28 -1.28
N GLY A 63 -1.19 16.33 -1.63
CA GLY A 63 -1.22 15.01 -1.02
C GLY A 63 0.11 14.27 -1.14
N VAL A 64 0.28 13.28 -0.28
CA VAL A 64 1.46 12.43 -0.26
C VAL A 64 1.08 10.95 -0.31
N VAL A 65 2.00 10.13 -0.84
CA VAL A 65 1.96 8.68 -0.75
C VAL A 65 3.19 8.20 0.02
N ILE A 66 2.95 7.41 1.06
CA ILE A 66 3.94 6.77 1.91
C ILE A 66 3.85 5.27 1.72
N SER A 67 4.78 4.68 0.99
CA SER A 67 4.85 3.25 0.70
C SER A 67 6.30 2.85 0.43
N ALA A 68 6.65 1.63 0.77
CA ALA A 68 7.91 1.01 0.35
C ALA A 68 7.80 0.32 -1.03
N VAL A 69 6.57 0.15 -1.54
CA VAL A 69 6.29 -0.56 -2.79
C VAL A 69 6.29 0.42 -3.95
N ASP A 70 7.17 0.21 -4.92
CA ASP A 70 7.34 1.12 -6.06
C ASP A 70 6.08 1.22 -6.92
N LEU A 71 5.32 0.14 -7.06
CA LEU A 71 4.03 0.15 -7.77
C LEU A 71 3.06 1.15 -7.14
N ILE A 72 2.89 1.09 -5.83
CA ILE A 72 1.99 1.98 -5.06
C ILE A 72 2.47 3.43 -5.14
N ARG A 73 3.79 3.66 -5.00
CA ARG A 73 4.39 4.99 -5.16
C ARG A 73 4.15 5.54 -6.58
N GLY A 74 4.32 4.68 -7.60
CA GLY A 74 4.07 5.05 -9.00
C GLY A 74 2.60 5.42 -9.26
N ILE A 75 1.65 4.65 -8.74
CA ILE A 75 0.22 4.97 -8.81
C ILE A 75 -0.06 6.30 -8.10
N GLY A 76 0.52 6.50 -6.91
CA GLY A 76 0.41 7.75 -6.18
C GLY A 76 0.88 8.96 -6.99
N VAL A 77 2.01 8.85 -7.68
CA VAL A 77 2.53 9.92 -8.57
C VAL A 77 1.56 10.21 -9.72
N TYR A 78 0.99 9.18 -10.36
CA TYR A 78 -0.02 9.38 -11.39
C TYR A 78 -1.31 9.99 -10.85
N ALA A 79 -1.66 9.70 -9.60
CA ALA A 79 -2.78 10.32 -8.91
C ALA A 79 -2.49 11.77 -8.45
N GLY A 80 -1.30 12.29 -8.68
CA GLY A 80 -0.88 13.65 -8.28
C GLY A 80 -0.34 13.75 -6.85
N LEU A 81 -0.01 12.63 -6.22
CA LEU A 81 0.58 12.58 -4.87
C LEU A 81 2.10 12.66 -4.93
N ARG A 82 2.70 13.31 -3.96
CA ARG A 82 4.14 13.35 -3.77
C ARG A 82 4.61 12.13 -2.96
N PRO A 83 5.52 11.30 -3.46
CA PRO A 83 6.07 10.20 -2.68
C PRO A 83 6.95 10.73 -1.54
N VAL A 84 6.79 10.10 -0.35
CA VAL A 84 7.63 10.37 0.82
C VAL A 84 8.49 9.14 1.07
N GLU A 85 9.79 9.34 1.19
CA GLU A 85 10.73 8.29 1.54
C GLU A 85 10.86 8.18 3.06
N VAL A 86 10.85 6.95 3.56
CA VAL A 86 11.02 6.65 4.99
C VAL A 86 12.18 5.69 5.13
N GLU A 87 13.19 6.10 5.88
CA GLU A 87 14.36 5.25 6.14
C GLU A 87 13.95 3.95 6.86
N GLY A 88 14.45 2.82 6.38
CA GLY A 88 14.11 1.50 6.90
C GLY A 88 12.70 1.02 6.54
N ALA A 89 11.98 1.73 5.65
CA ALA A 89 10.72 1.23 5.11
C ALA A 89 10.97 0.10 4.11
N THR A 90 10.32 -1.04 4.34
CA THR A 90 10.30 -2.21 3.47
C THR A 90 8.86 -2.62 3.16
N GLY A 91 8.64 -3.55 2.22
CA GLY A 91 7.37 -4.25 2.02
C GLY A 91 7.15 -5.38 3.03
N LEU A 92 8.14 -5.73 3.85
CA LEU A 92 8.13 -6.89 4.73
C LEU A 92 7.61 -6.55 6.14
N TYR A 93 7.47 -7.58 6.95
CA TYR A 93 6.95 -7.49 8.33
C TYR A 93 7.88 -6.75 9.32
N ASP A 94 9.15 -6.58 8.99
CA ASP A 94 10.15 -5.84 9.76
C ASP A 94 10.27 -4.36 9.34
N THR A 95 9.35 -3.88 8.51
CA THR A 95 9.31 -2.48 8.04
C THR A 95 9.32 -1.48 9.20
N ASN A 96 9.83 -0.29 8.96
CA ASN A 96 9.79 0.82 9.91
C ASN A 96 8.37 1.42 10.01
N TYR A 97 7.50 0.78 10.81
CA TYR A 97 6.11 1.22 11.03
C TYR A 97 6.06 2.62 11.63
N GLU A 98 6.87 2.88 12.66
CA GLU A 98 6.92 4.14 13.40
C GLU A 98 7.37 5.29 12.49
N GLY A 99 8.36 5.07 11.64
CA GLY A 99 8.83 6.05 10.67
C GLY A 99 7.76 6.38 9.62
N LYS A 100 7.01 5.38 9.14
CA LYS A 100 5.88 5.58 8.23
C LYS A 100 4.76 6.40 8.89
N VAL A 101 4.44 6.12 10.15
CA VAL A 101 3.43 6.84 10.93
C VAL A 101 3.87 8.28 11.18
N GLN A 102 5.10 8.49 11.60
CA GLN A 102 5.65 9.82 11.82
C GLN A 102 5.59 10.68 10.55
N ALA A 103 6.00 10.11 9.42
CA ALA A 103 5.91 10.79 8.13
C ALA A 103 4.45 11.14 7.75
N ALA A 104 3.49 10.28 8.07
CA ALA A 104 2.07 10.54 7.85
C ALA A 104 1.56 11.70 8.72
N ILE A 105 1.90 11.70 10.00
CA ILE A 105 1.52 12.77 10.95
C ILE A 105 2.12 14.11 10.51
N GLU A 106 3.40 14.14 10.14
CA GLU A 106 4.06 15.37 9.65
C GLU A 106 3.42 15.88 8.35
N ALA A 107 3.06 14.97 7.44
CA ALA A 107 2.40 15.34 6.21
C ALA A 107 1.00 15.95 6.43
N LEU A 108 0.24 15.47 7.42
CA LEU A 108 -1.09 16.01 7.75
C LEU A 108 -1.08 17.49 8.17
N HIS A 109 0.06 18.01 8.65
CA HIS A 109 0.17 19.43 8.99
C HIS A 109 0.30 20.35 7.77
N THR A 110 0.61 19.81 6.60
CA THR A 110 0.93 20.59 5.39
C THR A 110 0.23 20.13 4.12
N HIS A 111 -0.48 19.00 4.17
CA HIS A 111 -1.14 18.40 3.02
C HIS A 111 -2.59 18.03 3.36
N ASP A 112 -3.44 18.12 2.35
CA ASP A 112 -4.87 17.79 2.47
C ASP A 112 -5.14 16.29 2.50
N PHE A 113 -4.20 15.45 1.98
CA PHE A 113 -4.39 14.01 1.85
C PHE A 113 -3.09 13.24 2.08
N VAL A 114 -3.20 12.17 2.83
CA VAL A 114 -2.11 11.22 3.07
C VAL A 114 -2.58 9.81 2.72
N TYR A 115 -1.89 9.16 1.79
CA TYR A 115 -2.06 7.74 1.51
C TYR A 115 -0.91 6.97 2.16
N LEU A 116 -1.21 6.27 3.24
CA LEU A 116 -0.27 5.43 3.97
C LEU A 116 -0.50 3.97 3.63
N HIS A 117 0.51 3.30 3.07
CA HIS A 117 0.45 1.91 2.65
C HIS A 117 1.44 1.04 3.42
N ILE A 118 0.99 -0.12 3.88
CA ILE A 118 1.79 -1.11 4.60
C ILE A 118 1.48 -2.49 4.05
N GLU A 119 2.48 -3.17 3.50
CA GLU A 119 2.41 -4.46 2.80
C GLU A 119 2.45 -5.68 3.73
N ALA A 120 3.05 -5.51 4.91
CA ALA A 120 3.47 -6.59 5.81
C ALA A 120 2.47 -7.75 6.00
N SER A 121 1.17 -7.45 6.10
CA SER A 121 0.13 -8.46 6.29
C SER A 121 -0.17 -9.25 5.00
N ASP A 122 0.04 -8.65 3.85
CA ASP A 122 -0.08 -9.31 2.55
C ASP A 122 1.05 -10.34 2.37
N GLU A 123 2.30 -9.94 2.59
CA GLU A 123 3.46 -10.83 2.52
C GLU A 123 3.33 -12.04 3.45
N ALA A 124 2.88 -11.84 4.69
CA ALA A 124 2.59 -12.94 5.62
C ALA A 124 1.50 -13.90 5.06
N GLY A 125 0.53 -13.36 4.33
CA GLY A 125 -0.47 -14.15 3.60
C GLY A 125 0.14 -15.00 2.49
N HIS A 126 1.04 -14.44 1.70
CA HIS A 126 1.77 -15.14 0.62
C HIS A 126 2.70 -16.23 1.17
N GLU A 127 3.36 -15.99 2.30
CA GLU A 127 4.16 -17.01 2.98
C GLU A 127 3.29 -18.15 3.56
N GLY A 128 2.01 -17.90 3.79
CA GLY A 128 1.09 -18.83 4.40
C GLY A 128 1.33 -18.99 5.91
N ASP A 129 2.03 -18.04 6.53
CA ASP A 129 2.32 -18.02 7.95
C ASP A 129 1.21 -17.28 8.71
N VAL A 130 0.32 -18.07 9.34
CA VAL A 130 -0.85 -17.55 10.07
C VAL A 130 -0.42 -16.75 11.30
N ASP A 131 0.56 -17.23 12.05
CA ASP A 131 1.03 -16.57 13.28
C ASP A 131 1.71 -15.22 12.94
N LEU A 132 2.48 -15.18 11.86
CA LEU A 132 3.06 -13.96 11.35
C LEU A 132 1.97 -12.98 10.89
N LYS A 133 0.94 -13.47 10.16
CA LYS A 133 -0.17 -12.63 9.71
C LYS A 133 -0.94 -12.00 10.87
N VAL A 134 -1.28 -12.77 11.90
CA VAL A 134 -1.92 -12.25 13.11
C VAL A 134 -1.04 -11.17 13.75
N ARG A 135 0.24 -11.44 13.90
CA ARG A 135 1.20 -10.50 14.49
C ARG A 135 1.33 -9.21 13.67
N THR A 136 1.34 -9.30 12.34
CA THR A 136 1.38 -8.10 11.49
C THR A 136 0.10 -7.27 11.61
N VAL A 137 -1.07 -7.89 11.75
CA VAL A 137 -2.33 -7.18 12.02
C VAL A 137 -2.29 -6.49 13.40
N GLU A 138 -1.76 -7.16 14.44
CA GLU A 138 -1.53 -6.53 15.75
C GLU A 138 -0.56 -5.34 15.66
N TYR A 139 0.49 -5.42 14.81
CA TYR A 139 1.37 -4.28 14.56
C TYR A 139 0.66 -3.13 13.85
N LEU A 140 -0.23 -3.41 12.91
CA LEU A 140 -1.04 -2.36 12.28
C LEU A 140 -1.93 -1.65 13.30
N ASP A 141 -2.51 -2.36 14.25
CA ASP A 141 -3.30 -1.77 15.33
C ASP A 141 -2.43 -0.91 16.26
N HIS A 142 -1.42 -1.52 16.89
CA HIS A 142 -0.67 -0.88 17.98
C HIS A 142 0.39 0.12 17.51
N ARG A 143 1.08 -0.16 16.39
CA ARG A 143 2.22 0.63 15.90
C ARG A 143 1.82 1.63 14.82
N VAL A 144 0.63 1.48 14.21
CA VAL A 144 0.18 2.37 13.15
C VAL A 144 -1.11 3.08 13.52
N LEU A 145 -2.22 2.36 13.68
CA LEU A 145 -3.53 2.96 13.86
C LEU A 145 -3.65 3.73 15.17
N LYS A 146 -3.25 3.11 16.28
CA LYS A 146 -3.31 3.79 17.58
C LYS A 146 -2.53 5.10 17.63
N PRO A 147 -1.23 5.19 17.26
CA PRO A 147 -0.52 6.45 17.29
C PRO A 147 -1.05 7.47 16.28
N LEU A 148 -1.60 7.06 15.13
CA LEU A 148 -2.28 7.98 14.20
C LEU A 148 -3.53 8.59 14.84
N ILE A 149 -4.38 7.78 15.47
CA ILE A 149 -5.59 8.26 16.16
C ILE A 149 -5.21 9.21 17.31
N ASP A 150 -4.21 8.83 18.11
CA ASP A 150 -3.72 9.66 19.22
C ASP A 150 -3.18 11.03 18.72
N ALA A 151 -2.52 11.07 17.57
CA ALA A 151 -2.04 12.30 16.96
C ALA A 151 -3.19 13.15 16.41
N VAL A 152 -4.07 12.54 15.62
CA VAL A 152 -5.20 13.21 14.98
C VAL A 152 -6.16 13.80 16.02
N SER A 153 -6.38 13.11 17.15
CA SER A 153 -7.25 13.61 18.23
C SER A 153 -6.75 14.92 18.88
N ARG A 154 -5.48 15.27 18.67
CA ARG A 154 -4.86 16.51 19.21
C ARG A 154 -4.74 17.62 18.17
N MET A 155 -5.08 17.32 16.89
CA MET A 155 -5.08 18.32 15.83
C MET A 155 -6.27 19.26 15.95
N SER A 156 -6.09 20.52 15.59
CA SER A 156 -7.16 21.51 15.52
C SER A 156 -8.06 21.29 14.30
N ASP A 157 -7.49 20.70 13.25
CA ASP A 157 -8.19 20.45 12.01
C ASP A 157 -9.00 19.15 12.07
N SER A 158 -10.14 19.13 11.40
CA SER A 158 -10.95 17.93 11.27
C SER A 158 -10.28 16.96 10.29
N VAL A 159 -9.98 15.75 10.74
CA VAL A 159 -9.36 14.70 9.94
C VAL A 159 -10.33 13.55 9.74
N THR A 160 -10.51 13.12 8.50
CA THR A 160 -11.21 11.88 8.16
C THR A 160 -10.19 10.77 7.98
N ILE A 161 -10.41 9.62 8.62
CA ILE A 161 -9.54 8.44 8.50
C ILE A 161 -10.31 7.32 7.83
N ALA A 162 -9.74 6.72 6.79
CA ALA A 162 -10.22 5.46 6.24
C ALA A 162 -9.18 4.37 6.46
N LEU A 163 -9.62 3.19 6.84
CA LEU A 163 -8.81 1.97 6.98
C LEU A 163 -9.47 0.85 6.20
N LEU A 164 -8.70 0.22 5.32
CA LEU A 164 -9.12 -0.96 4.55
C LEU A 164 -7.90 -1.71 4.02
N PRO A 165 -7.98 -3.03 3.82
CA PRO A 165 -7.08 -3.72 2.91
C PRO A 165 -7.49 -3.45 1.46
N ASP A 166 -6.58 -3.62 0.53
CA ASP A 166 -6.84 -3.54 -0.93
C ASP A 166 -7.46 -4.83 -1.48
N HIS A 167 -7.08 -5.98 -0.95
CA HIS A 167 -7.61 -7.31 -1.27
C HIS A 167 -7.35 -8.30 -0.13
N PRO A 168 -8.06 -9.44 -0.09
CA PRO A 168 -7.70 -10.54 0.79
C PRO A 168 -6.48 -11.30 0.24
N THR A 169 -5.62 -11.77 1.14
CA THR A 169 -4.52 -12.71 0.84
C THR A 169 -4.54 -13.83 1.88
N PRO A 170 -5.46 -14.80 1.72
CA PRO A 170 -5.63 -15.88 2.70
C PRO A 170 -4.39 -16.77 2.77
N CYS A 171 -3.87 -17.02 3.96
CA CYS A 171 -2.70 -17.87 4.20
C CYS A 171 -2.84 -19.27 3.59
N ARG A 172 -4.08 -19.83 3.58
CA ARG A 172 -4.36 -21.15 2.99
C ARG A 172 -4.17 -21.19 1.46
N LEU A 173 -4.34 -20.06 0.78
CA LEU A 173 -4.23 -19.95 -0.68
C LEU A 173 -2.90 -19.35 -1.13
N ARG A 174 -2.26 -18.55 -0.29
CA ARG A 174 -0.99 -17.86 -0.56
C ARG A 174 -1.04 -16.98 -1.81
N THR A 175 -2.21 -16.46 -2.11
CA THR A 175 -2.45 -15.57 -3.26
C THR A 175 -3.69 -14.73 -3.02
N HIS A 176 -3.85 -13.67 -3.79
CA HIS A 176 -4.99 -12.76 -3.70
C HIS A 176 -6.29 -13.46 -4.10
N THR A 177 -7.39 -13.02 -3.49
CA THR A 177 -8.74 -13.45 -3.82
C THR A 177 -9.63 -12.23 -4.07
N ALA A 178 -10.83 -12.45 -4.59
CA ALA A 178 -11.72 -11.39 -5.06
C ALA A 178 -12.91 -11.09 -4.12
N GLU A 179 -12.90 -11.66 -2.93
CA GLU A 179 -13.94 -11.38 -1.94
C GLU A 179 -13.90 -9.92 -1.49
N PRO A 180 -15.05 -9.35 -1.09
CA PRO A 180 -15.12 -8.03 -0.49
C PRO A 180 -14.22 -7.92 0.75
N VAL A 181 -13.64 -6.74 0.93
CA VAL A 181 -12.78 -6.42 2.09
C VAL A 181 -13.53 -5.54 3.09
N PRO A 182 -13.25 -5.68 4.40
CA PRO A 182 -13.80 -4.80 5.41
C PRO A 182 -13.20 -3.39 5.27
N PHE A 183 -13.99 -2.37 5.56
CA PHE A 183 -13.49 -1.01 5.66
C PHE A 183 -14.17 -0.25 6.80
N VAL A 184 -13.50 0.78 7.29
CA VAL A 184 -14.05 1.76 8.21
C VAL A 184 -13.70 3.17 7.74
N ILE A 185 -14.64 4.11 7.90
CA ILE A 185 -14.42 5.53 7.68
C ILE A 185 -14.78 6.25 8.97
N TYR A 186 -13.79 6.84 9.64
CA TYR A 186 -13.99 7.73 10.77
C TYR A 186 -14.06 9.17 10.27
N LYS A 187 -15.09 9.89 10.68
CA LYS A 187 -15.27 11.32 10.42
C LYS A 187 -15.56 12.04 11.73
N SER A 188 -14.81 13.10 12.03
CA SER A 188 -15.04 13.90 13.22
C SER A 188 -16.45 14.49 13.23
N GLY A 189 -17.17 14.35 14.35
CA GLY A 189 -18.52 14.87 14.54
C GLY A 189 -19.62 14.02 13.90
N VAL A 190 -19.31 12.87 13.33
CA VAL A 190 -20.31 11.90 12.85
C VAL A 190 -20.51 10.83 13.92
N GLU A 191 -21.79 10.58 14.29
CA GLU A 191 -22.12 9.49 15.20
C GLU A 191 -21.75 8.14 14.58
N PRO A 192 -21.09 7.25 15.34
CA PRO A 192 -20.75 5.92 14.85
C PRO A 192 -22.01 5.08 14.64
N ASP A 193 -21.93 4.13 13.72
CA ASP A 193 -22.92 3.07 13.64
C ASP A 193 -22.78 2.05 14.79
N GLY A 194 -23.64 1.03 14.82
CA GLY A 194 -23.63 0.04 15.90
C GLY A 194 -22.51 -1.00 15.81
N VAL A 195 -21.62 -0.94 14.81
CA VAL A 195 -20.53 -1.90 14.62
C VAL A 195 -19.35 -1.53 15.52
N THR A 196 -18.95 -2.47 16.39
CA THR A 196 -17.89 -2.25 17.39
C THR A 196 -16.64 -3.08 17.14
N ARG A 197 -16.63 -3.92 16.09
CA ARG A 197 -15.51 -4.78 15.71
C ARG A 197 -15.18 -4.64 14.25
N TYR A 198 -13.90 -4.68 13.93
CA TYR A 198 -13.42 -4.64 12.56
C TYR A 198 -13.05 -6.06 12.08
N SER A 199 -14.02 -6.72 11.49
CA SER A 199 -13.85 -8.03 10.84
C SER A 199 -14.85 -8.16 9.69
N GLU A 200 -14.60 -9.08 8.76
CA GLU A 200 -15.47 -9.32 7.60
C GLU A 200 -16.91 -9.62 8.01
N SER A 201 -17.11 -10.35 9.10
CA SER A 201 -18.45 -10.70 9.59
C SER A 201 -19.15 -9.53 10.29
N ASP A 202 -18.44 -8.76 11.10
CA ASP A 202 -19.04 -7.69 11.91
C ASP A 202 -19.38 -6.46 11.06
N VAL A 203 -18.50 -6.07 10.12
CA VAL A 203 -18.72 -4.90 9.25
C VAL A 203 -19.86 -5.10 8.24
N ALA A 204 -20.29 -6.32 7.99
CA ALA A 204 -21.44 -6.62 7.13
C ALA A 204 -22.75 -5.94 7.63
N GLY A 205 -22.83 -5.63 8.94
CA GLY A 205 -23.93 -4.87 9.56
C GLY A 205 -23.74 -3.36 9.57
N GLY A 206 -22.65 -2.84 8.98
CA GLY A 206 -22.33 -1.41 8.99
C GLY A 206 -23.24 -0.56 8.13
N ALA A 207 -23.29 0.74 8.44
CA ALA A 207 -24.20 1.69 7.79
C ALA A 207 -23.91 1.91 6.31
N TYR A 208 -22.70 1.70 5.85
CA TYR A 208 -22.34 1.88 4.44
C TYR A 208 -22.75 0.71 3.53
N GLY A 209 -22.94 -0.49 4.09
CA GLY A 209 -23.16 -1.69 3.29
C GLY A 209 -21.99 -2.02 2.37
N VAL A 210 -22.28 -2.68 1.24
CA VAL A 210 -21.25 -3.01 0.23
C VAL A 210 -21.08 -1.87 -0.75
N LEU A 211 -19.87 -1.33 -0.83
CA LEU A 211 -19.50 -0.30 -1.81
C LEU A 211 -18.71 -0.93 -2.97
N VAL A 212 -18.99 -0.48 -4.20
CA VAL A 212 -18.36 -1.02 -5.40
C VAL A 212 -17.62 0.09 -6.17
N GLY A 213 -16.39 -0.21 -6.59
CA GLY A 213 -15.58 0.71 -7.40
C GLY A 213 -15.36 2.06 -6.71
N GLU A 214 -15.75 3.14 -7.36
CA GLU A 214 -15.53 4.52 -6.86
C GLU A 214 -16.43 4.94 -5.70
N GLN A 215 -17.40 4.13 -5.30
CA GLN A 215 -18.34 4.51 -4.23
C GLN A 215 -17.59 4.75 -2.91
N PHE A 216 -16.59 3.92 -2.58
CA PHE A 216 -15.78 4.09 -1.38
C PHE A 216 -15.07 5.46 -1.34
N ILE A 217 -14.35 5.81 -2.38
CA ILE A 217 -13.60 7.06 -2.41
C ILE A 217 -14.53 8.29 -2.42
N LYS A 218 -15.72 8.18 -3.02
CA LYS A 218 -16.75 9.22 -2.99
C LYS A 218 -17.31 9.41 -1.59
N GLU A 219 -17.57 8.33 -0.85
CA GLU A 219 -18.00 8.41 0.55
C GLU A 219 -16.90 8.95 1.46
N PHE A 220 -15.65 8.58 1.22
CA PHE A 220 -14.51 9.10 1.97
C PHE A 220 -14.38 10.63 1.84
N PHE A 221 -14.46 11.17 0.61
CA PHE A 221 -14.35 12.60 0.34
C PHE A 221 -15.68 13.38 0.51
N ARG A 222 -16.77 12.70 0.78
CA ARG A 222 -18.06 13.37 1.01
C ARG A 222 -17.96 14.26 2.23
N LYS A 223 -18.20 15.56 2.01
CA LYS A 223 -18.32 16.54 3.10
C LYS A 223 -19.63 16.29 3.85
N ASN A 224 -19.59 16.41 5.17
CA ASN A 224 -20.78 16.37 6.03
C ASN A 224 -21.61 17.62 5.84
#